data_5fc58db58ef6e298b3d46e72ab871da6
#
_entry.id   5fc58db58ef6e298b3d46e72ab871da6
#
_cell.length_a   1.000
_cell.length_b   1.000
_cell.length_c   1.000
_cell.angle_alpha   90.00
_cell.angle_beta   90.00
_cell.angle_gamma   90.00
#
_symmetry.space_group_name_H-M   'P 1'
#
loop_
_entity.id
_entity.type
_entity.pdbx_description
1 polymer ?
#
loop_
_entity_poly.entity_id
_entity_poly.type
_entity_poly.pdbx_seq_one_letter_code
_entity_poly.pdbx_strand_id
1 'polypeptide(L)'
;VLNCSEPNDNQDLDTGCGEKLKIEDGDITIEEVIRAIKKLKNGKSAGVDGIQAELLKNGGDEMVKKITTLCNQVWKIEQVPKDWKDGIIIPLPKKGDLKDCNNWRGIALLSVPGKVMSGIILERIKAAIDCSLRQQQAGFRKGRSCCDQIFTLRHIIEKVTALDTNLIINFIDFKKAFDCLHRPAVWKILTCYGIPEKIIRVIQNFYKGSRCAVRSDGKIGDWFQIITGVKQGCLLSPLIFLIVMDWILKHALDKNSVGLDWVDGRKLADLDFADDIALLSETWNEMQEITNKVEGEAKKVGLHINTQKTKLVQIGKIEDVRTIQAGGGQVEEVEQFCYLGSVITNDSSCDKEIKTRLGKANTTFGRLTNIWRNKSLNVKVKVRLYDSLVLSTLKYGAETWSMTAANMKKLEAAHHKWLRRILGITWRDMVTNEEVRKRTGMGKIEVTLRKSRLRWFGHMHRMDTNRLPKQVLHWTPREGKRRRGRPRKNWNSTIVEDLRTIAMSLEEAETSAGDRTIWRSCVARCAAGTGRTKV
;
A
#
# COMPACT_ATOMS: atom_id res chain seq x y z
N VAL A 1 0.55 26.33 -4.33
CA VAL A 1 0.99 24.92 -4.45
C VAL A 1 -0.01 23.95 -3.82
N LEU A 2 -0.76 24.35 -2.77
CA LEU A 2 -1.70 23.50 -2.03
C LEU A 2 -3.17 23.67 -2.45
N ASN A 3 -3.51 24.72 -3.22
CA ASN A 3 -4.83 24.91 -3.81
C ASN A 3 -4.72 24.65 -5.31
N CYS A 4 -5.53 23.73 -5.83
CA CYS A 4 -5.64 23.46 -7.26
C CYS A 4 -6.75 24.32 -7.87
N SER A 5 -6.74 24.52 -9.20
CA SER A 5 -7.85 25.13 -9.91
C SER A 5 -9.11 24.28 -9.73
N GLU A 6 -10.23 24.95 -9.47
CA GLU A 6 -11.52 24.28 -9.36
C GLU A 6 -11.96 23.76 -10.75
N PRO A 7 -12.55 22.56 -10.83
CA PRO A 7 -13.21 22.12 -12.04
C PRO A 7 -14.41 23.05 -12.33
N ASN A 8 -14.79 23.20 -13.60
CA ASN A 8 -15.96 24.00 -13.97
C ASN A 8 -17.20 23.45 -13.26
N ASP A 9 -17.95 24.30 -12.60
CA ASP A 9 -19.06 23.99 -11.67
C ASP A 9 -20.24 23.20 -12.28
N ASN A 10 -20.26 23.00 -13.59
CA ASN A 10 -21.38 22.39 -14.33
C ASN A 10 -21.18 20.91 -14.72
N GLN A 11 -20.27 20.19 -14.07
CA GLN A 11 -20.16 18.77 -14.36
C GLN A 11 -21.17 17.99 -13.50
N ASP A 12 -22.22 17.45 -14.16
CA ASP A 12 -23.18 16.55 -13.55
C ASP A 12 -22.45 15.30 -13.03
N LEU A 13 -22.31 15.25 -11.71
CA LEU A 13 -21.97 14.00 -11.04
C LEU A 13 -23.23 13.15 -11.05
N ASP A 14 -23.18 11.97 -11.68
CA ASP A 14 -24.23 10.97 -11.57
C ASP A 14 -24.34 10.54 -10.08
N THR A 15 -25.28 11.17 -9.38
CA THR A 15 -25.53 10.99 -7.96
C THR A 15 -26.71 10.05 -7.72
N GLY A 16 -26.74 8.91 -8.40
CA GLY A 16 -27.69 7.86 -8.04
C GLY A 16 -27.59 7.62 -6.52
N CYS A 17 -28.63 7.95 -5.75
CA CYS A 17 -28.64 7.80 -4.31
C CYS A 17 -28.50 6.32 -3.94
N GLY A 18 -27.37 5.94 -3.37
CA GLY A 18 -27.20 4.64 -2.74
C GLY A 18 -28.10 4.49 -1.50
N GLU A 19 -28.40 3.26 -1.12
CA GLU A 19 -29.11 2.99 0.12
C GLU A 19 -28.34 3.56 1.32
N LYS A 20 -29.09 4.19 2.27
CA LYS A 20 -28.48 4.72 3.49
C LYS A 20 -27.82 3.60 4.27
N LEU A 21 -26.53 3.75 4.56
CA LEU A 21 -25.80 2.79 5.37
C LEU A 21 -26.30 2.85 6.84
N LYS A 22 -26.40 1.68 7.46
CA LYS A 22 -26.69 1.58 8.91
C LYS A 22 -25.43 1.96 9.69
N ILE A 23 -25.27 3.25 9.94
CA ILE A 23 -24.17 3.83 10.71
C ILE A 23 -24.74 4.50 11.95
N GLU A 24 -24.12 4.24 13.11
CA GLU A 24 -24.48 4.88 14.37
C GLU A 24 -24.26 6.40 14.27
N ASP A 25 -25.34 7.17 14.44
CA ASP A 25 -25.36 8.64 14.39
C ASP A 25 -25.85 9.29 15.70
N GLY A 26 -26.07 8.49 16.74
CA GLY A 26 -26.39 8.92 18.11
C GLY A 26 -25.25 9.65 18.81
N ASP A 27 -25.48 9.99 20.08
CA ASP A 27 -24.49 10.69 20.93
C ASP A 27 -23.20 9.87 21.05
N ILE A 28 -22.09 10.58 21.23
CA ILE A 28 -20.76 9.96 21.38
C ILE A 28 -20.63 9.41 22.80
N THR A 29 -20.28 8.11 22.89
CA THR A 29 -20.12 7.41 24.16
C THR A 29 -18.72 7.59 24.76
N ILE A 30 -18.62 7.43 26.08
CA ILE A 30 -17.33 7.48 26.79
C ILE A 30 -16.39 6.40 26.27
N GLU A 31 -16.90 5.21 25.95
CA GLU A 31 -16.12 4.08 25.43
C GLU A 31 -15.52 4.38 24.06
N GLU A 32 -16.22 5.10 23.19
CA GLU A 32 -15.69 5.54 21.89
C GLU A 32 -14.52 6.50 22.10
N VAL A 33 -14.65 7.45 23.01
CA VAL A 33 -13.59 8.40 23.35
C VAL A 33 -12.37 7.69 23.94
N ILE A 34 -12.57 6.76 24.90
CA ILE A 34 -11.48 5.95 25.46
C ILE A 34 -10.75 5.16 24.37
N ARG A 35 -11.49 4.50 23.47
CA ARG A 35 -10.90 3.74 22.35
C ARG A 35 -10.10 4.65 21.41
N ALA A 36 -10.63 5.83 21.09
CA ALA A 36 -9.96 6.80 20.23
C ALA A 36 -8.67 7.34 20.88
N ILE A 37 -8.70 7.70 22.17
CA ILE A 37 -7.52 8.16 22.92
C ILE A 37 -6.45 7.06 23.00
N LYS A 38 -6.82 5.82 23.29
CA LYS A 38 -5.89 4.68 23.34
C LYS A 38 -5.16 4.44 22.01
N LYS A 39 -5.81 4.70 20.85
CA LYS A 39 -5.23 4.56 19.51
C LYS A 39 -4.24 5.67 19.14
N LEU A 40 -4.22 6.78 19.84
CA LEU A 40 -3.25 7.86 19.60
C LEU A 40 -1.82 7.34 19.80
N LYS A 41 -0.88 7.81 18.98
CA LYS A 41 0.53 7.43 19.10
C LYS A 41 1.27 8.44 19.98
N ASN A 42 2.08 7.96 20.91
CA ASN A 42 2.96 8.77 21.75
C ASN A 42 4.14 9.35 20.92
N GLY A 43 4.77 10.40 21.42
CA GLY A 43 5.93 11.03 20.79
C GLY A 43 5.59 11.73 19.46
N LYS A 44 4.33 12.18 19.29
CA LYS A 44 3.91 12.93 18.11
C LYS A 44 3.69 14.39 18.45
N SER A 45 4.10 15.28 17.53
CA SER A 45 3.91 16.71 17.67
C SER A 45 2.44 17.09 17.79
N ALA A 46 2.17 18.05 18.67
CA ALA A 46 0.85 18.67 18.84
C ALA A 46 0.45 19.50 17.63
N GLY A 47 -0.83 19.83 17.54
CA GLY A 47 -1.37 20.83 16.62
C GLY A 47 -1.15 22.26 17.08
N VAL A 48 -2.02 23.16 16.61
CA VAL A 48 -2.01 24.59 16.96
C VAL A 48 -2.28 24.83 18.44
N ASP A 49 -3.13 23.97 19.03
CA ASP A 49 -3.54 23.98 20.44
C ASP A 49 -2.45 23.56 21.44
N GLY A 50 -1.31 23.08 20.96
CA GLY A 50 -0.22 22.59 21.81
C GLY A 50 -0.51 21.33 22.61
N ILE A 51 -1.70 20.72 22.45
CA ILE A 51 -2.12 19.55 23.22
C ILE A 51 -1.48 18.27 22.66
N GLN A 52 -0.71 17.57 23.49
CA GLN A 52 -0.06 16.31 23.12
C GLN A 52 -0.96 15.10 23.45
N ALA A 53 -0.74 13.99 22.73
CA ALA A 53 -1.51 12.76 22.96
C ALA A 53 -1.35 12.19 24.39
N GLU A 54 -0.16 12.36 24.97
CA GLU A 54 0.19 11.94 26.32
C GLU A 54 -0.66 12.64 27.40
N LEU A 55 -0.99 13.91 27.20
CA LEU A 55 -1.85 14.65 28.11
C LEU A 55 -3.24 14.01 28.18
N LEU A 56 -3.83 13.65 27.02
CA LEU A 56 -5.14 13.01 26.98
C LEU A 56 -5.10 11.59 27.55
N LYS A 57 -4.01 10.86 27.34
CA LYS A 57 -3.84 9.48 27.81
C LYS A 57 -3.64 9.37 29.32
N ASN A 58 -2.98 10.35 29.93
CA ASN A 58 -2.61 10.34 31.35
C ASN A 58 -3.51 11.27 32.18
N GLY A 59 -4.47 11.95 31.57
CA GLY A 59 -5.38 12.89 32.25
C GLY A 59 -6.50 12.26 33.08
N GLY A 60 -6.54 10.92 33.16
CA GLY A 60 -7.54 10.19 33.96
C GLY A 60 -8.97 10.33 33.47
N ASP A 61 -9.91 9.89 34.30
CA ASP A 61 -11.36 9.84 33.95
C ASP A 61 -11.97 11.21 33.73
N GLU A 62 -11.54 12.23 34.49
CA GLU A 62 -12.03 13.60 34.32
C GLU A 62 -11.68 14.19 32.95
N MET A 63 -10.47 13.90 32.43
CA MET A 63 -10.08 14.28 31.06
C MET A 63 -10.97 13.60 30.03
N VAL A 64 -11.24 12.32 30.20
CA VAL A 64 -12.11 11.55 29.31
C VAL A 64 -13.52 12.13 29.30
N LYS A 65 -14.10 12.45 30.47
CA LYS A 65 -15.42 13.09 30.60
C LYS A 65 -15.46 14.43 29.87
N LYS A 66 -14.47 15.31 30.09
CA LYS A 66 -14.38 16.64 29.43
C LYS A 66 -14.27 16.51 27.90
N ILE A 67 -13.45 15.58 27.40
CA ILE A 67 -13.35 15.33 25.95
C ILE A 67 -14.67 14.76 25.40
N THR A 68 -15.35 13.88 26.15
CA THR A 68 -16.66 13.34 25.75
C THR A 68 -17.69 14.44 25.63
N THR A 69 -17.75 15.33 26.63
CA THR A 69 -18.68 16.49 26.64
C THR A 69 -18.39 17.40 25.44
N LEU A 70 -17.12 17.72 25.19
CA LEU A 70 -16.72 18.55 24.04
C LEU A 70 -17.06 17.89 22.69
N CYS A 71 -16.80 16.60 22.55
CA CYS A 71 -17.17 15.86 21.34
C CYS A 71 -18.69 15.84 21.12
N ASN A 72 -19.48 15.67 22.18
CA ASN A 72 -20.94 15.71 22.08
C ASN A 72 -21.47 17.12 21.79
N GLN A 73 -20.86 18.18 22.30
CA GLN A 73 -21.20 19.55 21.92
C GLN A 73 -20.98 19.76 20.42
N VAL A 74 -19.80 19.38 19.91
CA VAL A 74 -19.51 19.44 18.45
C VAL A 74 -20.51 18.59 17.66
N TRP A 75 -20.87 17.41 18.15
CA TRP A 75 -21.81 16.49 17.51
C TRP A 75 -23.23 17.02 17.42
N LYS A 76 -23.69 17.75 18.46
CA LYS A 76 -25.04 18.36 18.54
C LYS A 76 -25.13 19.64 17.72
N ILE A 77 -24.12 20.51 17.82
CA ILE A 77 -24.12 21.83 17.17
C ILE A 77 -23.62 21.73 15.71
N GLU A 78 -22.94 20.61 15.36
CA GLU A 78 -22.29 20.37 14.07
C GLU A 78 -21.22 21.43 13.72
N GLN A 79 -20.68 22.10 14.74
CA GLN A 79 -19.63 23.11 14.58
C GLN A 79 -18.36 22.68 15.30
N VAL A 80 -17.27 22.65 14.53
CA VAL A 80 -15.96 22.25 15.00
C VAL A 80 -15.18 23.47 15.48
N PRO A 81 -14.49 23.43 16.64
CA PRO A 81 -13.63 24.50 17.11
C PRO A 81 -12.59 24.91 16.06
N LYS A 82 -12.24 26.21 16.05
CA LYS A 82 -11.27 26.76 15.06
C LYS A 82 -9.94 26.05 15.10
N ASP A 83 -9.41 25.78 16.29
CA ASP A 83 -8.11 25.11 16.45
C ASP A 83 -8.07 23.67 15.89
N TRP A 84 -9.24 23.02 15.76
CA TRP A 84 -9.34 21.71 15.13
C TRP A 84 -9.33 21.81 13.60
N LYS A 85 -9.67 22.97 13.05
CA LYS A 85 -9.69 23.25 11.60
C LYS A 85 -8.30 23.68 11.09
N ASP A 86 -7.58 24.42 11.91
CA ASP A 86 -6.28 24.98 11.55
C ASP A 86 -5.17 23.93 11.67
N GLY A 87 -4.13 24.05 10.84
CA GLY A 87 -3.02 23.09 10.81
C GLY A 87 -1.65 23.75 10.60
N ILE A 88 -0.63 23.15 11.18
CA ILE A 88 0.76 23.54 10.93
C ILE A 88 1.37 22.56 9.94
N ILE A 89 1.83 23.03 8.79
CA ILE A 89 2.44 22.19 7.76
C ILE A 89 3.94 22.08 8.00
N ILE A 90 4.41 20.85 8.11
CA ILE A 90 5.83 20.52 8.12
C ILE A 90 6.22 20.05 6.72
N PRO A 91 7.13 20.78 6.02
CA PRO A 91 7.61 20.36 4.71
C PRO A 91 8.60 19.20 4.86
N LEU A 92 8.33 18.09 4.20
CA LEU A 92 9.24 16.94 4.10
C LEU A 92 9.82 16.88 2.68
N PRO A 93 11.16 16.78 2.53
CA PRO A 93 11.79 16.72 1.22
C PRO A 93 11.47 15.40 0.50
N LYS A 94 11.12 15.49 -0.78
CA LYS A 94 11.07 14.38 -1.73
C LYS A 94 12.42 14.27 -2.44
N LYS A 95 12.55 13.31 -3.35
CA LYS A 95 13.69 13.23 -4.27
C LYS A 95 13.57 14.34 -5.33
N GLY A 96 14.69 14.91 -5.74
CA GLY A 96 14.77 15.95 -6.75
C GLY A 96 15.38 17.26 -6.24
N ASP A 97 15.32 18.31 -7.03
CA ASP A 97 15.79 19.63 -6.64
C ASP A 97 14.87 20.23 -5.57
N LEU A 98 15.43 20.50 -4.40
CA LEU A 98 14.70 21.08 -3.26
C LEU A 98 14.37 22.57 -3.42
N LYS A 99 14.87 23.23 -4.48
CA LYS A 99 14.44 24.58 -4.86
C LYS A 99 13.03 24.58 -5.46
N ASP A 100 12.60 23.44 -6.04
CA ASP A 100 11.24 23.29 -6.53
C ASP A 100 10.30 22.89 -5.38
N CYS A 101 9.29 23.73 -5.10
CA CYS A 101 8.25 23.45 -4.10
C CYS A 101 7.45 22.17 -4.37
N ASN A 102 7.40 21.65 -5.60
CA ASN A 102 6.75 20.38 -5.93
C ASN A 102 7.50 19.18 -5.37
N ASN A 103 8.78 19.34 -5.04
CA ASN A 103 9.61 18.31 -4.43
C ASN A 103 9.52 18.29 -2.88
N TRP A 104 8.49 18.94 -2.34
CA TRP A 104 8.16 18.88 -0.92
C TRP A 104 6.80 18.21 -0.71
N ARG A 105 6.66 17.51 0.42
CA ARG A 105 5.38 16.96 0.90
C ARG A 105 5.01 17.69 2.18
N GLY A 106 3.86 18.35 2.21
CA GLY A 106 3.34 19.00 3.40
C GLY A 106 2.61 18.00 4.29
N ILE A 107 3.05 17.79 5.54
CA ILE A 107 2.29 17.04 6.54
C ILE A 107 1.67 18.02 7.51
N ALA A 108 0.34 18.02 7.63
CA ALA A 108 -0.38 18.87 8.54
C ALA A 108 -0.36 18.30 9.97
N LEU A 109 0.17 19.08 10.91
CA LEU A 109 0.01 18.85 12.34
C LEU A 109 -1.33 19.44 12.77
N LEU A 110 -2.28 18.57 13.11
CA LEU A 110 -3.64 18.92 13.50
C LEU A 110 -3.85 18.70 15.00
N SER A 111 -4.81 19.41 15.57
CA SER A 111 -5.27 19.25 16.96
C SER A 111 -5.45 17.78 17.35
N VAL A 112 -4.95 17.40 18.53
CA VAL A 112 -5.08 16.03 19.03
C VAL A 112 -6.51 15.74 19.50
N PRO A 113 -7.21 16.62 20.23
CA PRO A 113 -8.66 16.48 20.48
C PRO A 113 -9.47 16.36 19.18
N GLY A 114 -9.16 17.17 18.15
CA GLY A 114 -9.76 17.04 16.82
C GLY A 114 -9.49 15.68 16.16
N LYS A 115 -8.32 15.06 16.41
CA LYS A 115 -8.03 13.68 15.98
C LYS A 115 -8.85 12.64 16.74
N VAL A 116 -9.17 12.86 18.01
CA VAL A 116 -10.08 11.97 18.78
C VAL A 116 -11.44 11.95 18.10
N MET A 117 -12.04 13.11 17.83
CA MET A 117 -13.32 13.23 17.14
C MET A 117 -13.29 12.59 15.75
N SER A 118 -12.28 12.92 14.94
CA SER A 118 -12.09 12.32 13.62
C SER A 118 -11.91 10.80 13.69
N GLY A 119 -11.26 10.28 14.74
CA GLY A 119 -11.09 8.86 14.99
C GLY A 119 -12.39 8.14 15.34
N ILE A 120 -13.27 8.78 16.10
CA ILE A 120 -14.61 8.24 16.41
C ILE A 120 -15.45 8.15 15.14
N ILE A 121 -15.52 9.24 14.36
CA ILE A 121 -16.23 9.26 13.08
C ILE A 121 -15.70 8.15 12.15
N LEU A 122 -14.37 8.03 12.03
CA LEU A 122 -13.73 7.00 11.21
C LEU A 122 -14.18 5.58 11.63
N GLU A 123 -14.19 5.29 12.92
CA GLU A 123 -14.58 3.94 13.39
C GLU A 123 -16.06 3.65 13.14
N ARG A 124 -16.94 4.65 13.25
CA ARG A 124 -18.36 4.50 12.96
C ARG A 124 -18.63 4.18 11.48
N ILE A 125 -17.93 4.85 10.55
CA ILE A 125 -18.20 4.69 9.12
C ILE A 125 -17.40 3.57 8.45
N LYS A 126 -16.23 3.20 8.99
CA LYS A 126 -15.25 2.35 8.33
C LYS A 126 -15.78 0.97 7.94
N ALA A 127 -16.50 0.30 8.86
CA ALA A 127 -16.97 -1.07 8.63
C ALA A 127 -18.08 -1.11 7.56
N ALA A 128 -19.01 -0.16 7.61
CA ALA A 128 -20.10 -0.06 6.65
C ALA A 128 -19.57 0.26 5.24
N ILE A 129 -18.66 1.22 5.13
CA ILE A 129 -18.05 1.59 3.86
C ILE A 129 -17.20 0.47 3.27
N ASP A 130 -16.45 -0.29 4.09
CA ASP A 130 -15.59 -1.37 3.57
C ASP A 130 -16.37 -2.43 2.77
N CYS A 131 -17.63 -2.68 3.12
CA CYS A 131 -18.50 -3.58 2.39
C CYS A 131 -18.94 -3.03 1.02
N SER A 132 -19.01 -1.71 0.86
CA SER A 132 -19.44 -1.04 -0.38
C SER A 132 -18.30 -0.81 -1.37
N LEU A 133 -17.05 -0.92 -0.93
CA LEU A 133 -15.87 -0.70 -1.77
C LEU A 133 -15.59 -1.90 -2.68
N ARG A 134 -15.15 -1.60 -3.90
CA ARG A 134 -14.73 -2.59 -4.89
C ARG A 134 -13.63 -3.53 -4.35
N GLN A 135 -13.60 -4.76 -4.85
CA GLN A 135 -12.60 -5.76 -4.41
C GLN A 135 -11.19 -5.44 -4.92
N GLN A 136 -11.07 -4.72 -6.02
CA GLN A 136 -9.83 -4.29 -6.64
C GLN A 136 -9.06 -3.29 -5.76
N GLN A 137 -9.76 -2.46 -4.98
CA GLN A 137 -9.12 -1.51 -4.08
C GLN A 137 -8.59 -2.18 -2.81
N ALA A 138 -7.28 -2.07 -2.57
CA ALA A 138 -6.61 -2.61 -1.38
C ALA A 138 -6.04 -1.54 -0.43
N GLY A 139 -5.98 -0.28 -0.85
CA GLY A 139 -5.42 0.82 -0.04
C GLY A 139 -6.21 1.09 1.23
N PHE A 140 -5.53 1.36 2.34
CA PHE A 140 -6.10 1.75 3.64
C PHE A 140 -7.19 0.83 4.22
N ARG A 141 -7.38 -0.37 3.67
CA ARG A 141 -8.38 -1.36 4.10
C ARG A 141 -7.77 -2.37 5.06
N LYS A 142 -8.56 -2.81 6.07
CA LYS A 142 -8.13 -3.81 7.03
C LYS A 142 -7.95 -5.17 6.35
N GLY A 143 -6.83 -5.84 6.63
CA GLY A 143 -6.55 -7.18 6.10
C GLY A 143 -6.16 -7.20 4.61
N ARG A 144 -5.86 -6.03 4.03
CA ARG A 144 -5.31 -5.87 2.68
C ARG A 144 -3.93 -5.21 2.74
N SER A 145 -3.08 -5.51 1.77
CA SER A 145 -1.69 -5.04 1.75
C SER A 145 -1.19 -4.78 0.33
N CYS A 146 -0.09 -4.04 0.21
CA CYS A 146 0.62 -3.92 -1.07
C CYS A 146 1.00 -5.29 -1.64
N CYS A 147 1.29 -6.28 -0.77
CA CYS A 147 1.63 -7.63 -1.19
C CYS A 147 0.51 -8.31 -1.97
N ASP A 148 -0.76 -8.05 -1.63
CA ASP A 148 -1.92 -8.58 -2.34
C ASP A 148 -1.88 -8.17 -3.82
N GLN A 149 -1.70 -6.88 -4.09
CA GLN A 149 -1.68 -6.34 -5.45
C GLN A 149 -0.42 -6.75 -6.22
N ILE A 150 0.75 -6.67 -5.57
CA ILE A 150 2.02 -7.10 -6.17
C ILE A 150 1.95 -8.58 -6.55
N PHE A 151 1.40 -9.43 -5.69
CA PHE A 151 1.25 -10.85 -5.92
C PHE A 151 0.30 -11.13 -7.08
N THR A 152 -0.89 -10.50 -7.06
CA THR A 152 -1.89 -10.67 -8.13
C THR A 152 -1.32 -10.27 -9.47
N LEU A 153 -0.70 -9.09 -9.56
CA LEU A 153 -0.12 -8.59 -10.80
C LEU A 153 1.02 -9.50 -11.32
N ARG A 154 1.94 -9.93 -10.44
CA ARG A 154 3.03 -10.86 -10.82
C ARG A 154 2.49 -12.19 -11.34
N HIS A 155 1.45 -12.74 -10.69
CA HIS A 155 0.83 -13.98 -11.13
C HIS A 155 0.13 -13.85 -12.48
N ILE A 156 -0.57 -12.74 -12.73
CA ILE A 156 -1.14 -12.43 -14.05
C ILE A 156 -0.03 -12.43 -15.10
N ILE A 157 1.07 -11.69 -14.86
CA ILE A 157 2.19 -11.59 -15.79
C ILE A 157 2.87 -12.97 -16.03
N GLU A 158 3.09 -13.76 -14.97
CA GLU A 158 3.64 -15.11 -15.09
C GLU A 158 2.77 -16.00 -16.00
N LYS A 159 1.45 -15.96 -15.86
CA LYS A 159 0.51 -16.79 -16.63
C LYS A 159 0.36 -16.31 -18.08
N VAL A 160 0.24 -15.00 -18.30
CA VAL A 160 0.22 -14.37 -19.62
C VAL A 160 1.50 -14.73 -20.39
N THR A 161 2.67 -14.57 -19.76
CA THR A 161 3.95 -14.92 -20.36
C THR A 161 4.07 -16.42 -20.66
N ALA A 162 3.54 -17.29 -19.80
CA ALA A 162 3.61 -18.76 -19.97
C ALA A 162 2.75 -19.26 -21.13
N LEU A 163 1.61 -18.61 -21.38
CA LEU A 163 0.65 -18.96 -22.43
C LEU A 163 0.82 -18.15 -23.71
N ASP A 164 1.84 -17.28 -23.77
CA ASP A 164 2.15 -16.41 -24.92
C ASP A 164 0.96 -15.53 -25.35
N THR A 165 0.23 -15.01 -24.37
CA THR A 165 -0.88 -14.05 -24.57
C THR A 165 -0.40 -12.61 -24.35
N ASN A 166 -1.28 -11.65 -24.62
CA ASN A 166 -0.98 -10.22 -24.54
C ASN A 166 -1.51 -9.63 -23.25
N LEU A 167 -0.78 -8.64 -22.72
CA LEU A 167 -1.22 -7.80 -21.61
C LEU A 167 -0.59 -6.42 -21.72
N ILE A 168 -1.40 -5.40 -21.62
CA ILE A 168 -0.98 -4.00 -21.47
C ILE A 168 -1.34 -3.56 -20.07
N ILE A 169 -0.37 -2.96 -19.38
CA ILE A 169 -0.55 -2.41 -18.04
C ILE A 169 -0.26 -0.92 -18.09
N ASN A 170 -1.25 -0.09 -17.72
CA ASN A 170 -1.06 1.36 -17.59
C ASN A 170 -1.06 1.75 -16.11
N PHE A 171 0.12 2.13 -15.59
CA PHE A 171 0.29 2.61 -14.23
C PHE A 171 -0.02 4.10 -14.16
N ILE A 172 -1.19 4.45 -13.65
CA ILE A 172 -1.67 5.83 -13.55
C ILE A 172 -1.12 6.51 -12.28
N ASP A 173 -0.57 7.71 -12.42
CA ASP A 173 -0.20 8.63 -11.33
C ASP A 173 -1.02 9.92 -11.46
N PHE A 174 -1.56 10.42 -10.35
CA PHE A 174 -2.29 11.69 -10.33
C PHE A 174 -1.42 12.84 -9.84
N LYS A 175 -1.66 14.05 -10.37
CA LYS A 175 -1.00 15.27 -9.90
C LYS A 175 -1.56 15.65 -8.52
N LYS A 176 -0.74 15.58 -7.46
CA LYS A 176 -1.10 16.02 -6.10
C LYS A 176 -2.48 15.52 -5.62
N ALA A 177 -2.77 14.24 -5.78
CA ALA A 177 -4.09 13.66 -5.61
C ALA A 177 -4.83 14.11 -4.32
N PHE A 178 -4.14 14.10 -3.17
CA PHE A 178 -4.73 14.53 -1.89
C PHE A 178 -5.05 16.04 -1.83
N ASP A 179 -4.30 16.88 -2.54
CA ASP A 179 -4.39 18.33 -2.44
C ASP A 179 -5.40 18.92 -3.45
N CYS A 180 -5.75 18.15 -4.51
CA CYS A 180 -6.54 18.65 -5.63
C CYS A 180 -8.02 18.25 -5.61
N LEU A 181 -8.47 17.42 -4.67
CA LEU A 181 -9.86 17.00 -4.61
C LEU A 181 -10.81 18.19 -4.49
N HIS A 182 -11.83 18.25 -5.37
CA HIS A 182 -12.90 19.24 -5.33
C HIS A 182 -13.88 18.88 -4.21
N ARG A 183 -13.90 19.65 -3.12
CA ARG A 183 -14.66 19.33 -1.92
C ARG A 183 -16.18 19.21 -2.15
N PRO A 184 -16.85 20.10 -2.92
CA PRO A 184 -18.27 19.92 -3.22
C PRO A 184 -18.58 18.56 -3.86
N ALA A 185 -17.74 18.09 -4.79
CA ALA A 185 -17.86 16.77 -5.40
C ALA A 185 -17.67 15.65 -4.37
N VAL A 186 -16.65 15.79 -3.49
CA VAL A 186 -16.41 14.83 -2.41
C VAL A 186 -17.66 14.64 -1.53
N TRP A 187 -18.33 15.75 -1.13
CA TRP A 187 -19.51 15.67 -0.27
C TRP A 187 -20.68 14.95 -0.97
N LYS A 188 -20.94 15.24 -2.24
CA LYS A 188 -21.93 14.53 -3.05
C LYS A 188 -21.61 13.02 -3.11
N ILE A 189 -20.35 12.64 -3.35
CA ILE A 189 -19.92 11.24 -3.39
C ILE A 189 -20.15 10.56 -2.04
N LEU A 190 -19.83 11.20 -0.91
CA LEU A 190 -20.09 10.62 0.41
C LEU A 190 -21.59 10.34 0.65
N THR A 191 -22.49 11.23 0.15
CA THR A 191 -23.92 11.01 0.16
C THR A 191 -24.33 9.82 -0.70
N CYS A 192 -23.75 9.66 -1.92
CA CYS A 192 -24.01 8.52 -2.79
C CYS A 192 -23.60 7.18 -2.17
N TYR A 193 -22.57 7.16 -1.32
CA TYR A 193 -22.18 5.98 -0.56
C TYR A 193 -23.05 5.73 0.69
N GLY A 194 -24.11 6.51 0.88
CA GLY A 194 -25.08 6.31 1.96
C GLY A 194 -24.60 6.73 3.34
N ILE A 195 -23.56 7.56 3.44
CA ILE A 195 -23.12 8.10 4.73
C ILE A 195 -24.19 9.08 5.26
N PRO A 196 -24.60 8.99 6.54
CA PRO A 196 -25.61 9.89 7.12
C PRO A 196 -25.22 11.37 6.99
N GLU A 197 -26.19 12.21 6.61
CA GLU A 197 -25.97 13.64 6.38
C GLU A 197 -25.34 14.38 7.56
N LYS A 198 -25.74 14.03 8.79
CA LYS A 198 -25.16 14.61 10.02
C LYS A 198 -23.65 14.39 10.07
N ILE A 199 -23.19 13.18 9.75
CA ILE A 199 -21.76 12.85 9.69
C ILE A 199 -21.06 13.68 8.60
N ILE A 200 -21.69 13.80 7.42
CA ILE A 200 -21.15 14.60 6.32
C ILE A 200 -21.04 16.06 6.73
N ARG A 201 -22.05 16.65 7.36
CA ARG A 201 -22.02 18.06 7.82
C ARG A 201 -20.90 18.30 8.85
N VAL A 202 -20.71 17.38 9.80
CA VAL A 202 -19.59 17.46 10.75
C VAL A 202 -18.24 17.39 10.02
N ILE A 203 -18.08 16.47 9.06
CA ILE A 203 -16.86 16.36 8.25
C ILE A 203 -16.63 17.65 7.45
N GLN A 204 -17.65 18.17 6.77
CA GLN A 204 -17.57 19.45 6.03
C GLN A 204 -17.07 20.58 6.93
N ASN A 205 -17.56 20.63 8.17
CA ASN A 205 -17.19 21.69 9.11
C ASN A 205 -15.71 21.63 9.51
N PHE A 206 -15.07 20.46 9.54
CA PHE A 206 -13.60 20.36 9.69
C PHE A 206 -12.82 21.05 8.56
N TYR A 207 -13.43 21.21 7.39
CA TYR A 207 -12.78 21.81 6.21
C TYR A 207 -13.21 23.26 5.97
N LYS A 208 -14.41 23.66 6.43
CA LYS A 208 -14.95 25.01 6.23
C LYS A 208 -14.11 26.05 6.96
N GLY A 209 -13.52 26.99 6.19
CA GLY A 209 -12.66 28.04 6.73
C GLY A 209 -11.34 27.54 7.34
N SER A 210 -10.87 26.36 6.95
CA SER A 210 -9.61 25.82 7.44
C SER A 210 -8.41 26.58 6.88
N ARG A 211 -7.43 26.84 7.74
CA ARG A 211 -6.20 27.56 7.40
C ARG A 211 -5.00 26.71 7.77
N CYS A 212 -3.91 26.96 7.06
CA CYS A 212 -2.62 26.39 7.42
C CYS A 212 -1.53 27.45 7.43
N ALA A 213 -0.47 27.18 8.20
CA ALA A 213 0.78 27.92 8.16
C ALA A 213 1.95 26.95 8.03
N VAL A 214 2.98 27.31 7.30
CA VAL A 214 4.18 26.47 7.13
C VAL A 214 5.14 26.74 8.28
N ARG A 215 5.66 25.68 8.89
CA ARG A 215 6.77 25.80 9.87
C ARG A 215 8.08 25.45 9.19
N SER A 216 9.03 26.39 9.17
CA SER A 216 10.40 26.17 8.73
C SER A 216 11.35 26.78 9.75
N ASP A 217 12.44 26.09 10.08
CA ASP A 217 13.48 26.54 11.01
C ASP A 217 12.94 27.05 12.36
N GLY A 218 11.91 26.37 12.88
CA GLY A 218 11.27 26.71 14.15
C GLY A 218 10.29 27.88 14.10
N LYS A 219 10.21 28.62 13.01
CA LYS A 219 9.29 29.75 12.82
C LYS A 219 8.03 29.32 12.07
N ILE A 220 6.91 29.93 12.42
CA ILE A 220 5.62 29.75 11.73
C ILE A 220 5.46 30.95 10.79
N GLY A 221 5.24 30.66 9.49
CA GLY A 221 4.95 31.67 8.48
C GLY A 221 3.49 32.15 8.51
N ASP A 222 3.11 32.89 7.49
CA ASP A 222 1.76 33.45 7.37
C ASP A 222 0.69 32.38 7.20
N TRP A 223 -0.50 32.68 7.73
CA TRP A 223 -1.67 31.82 7.61
C TRP A 223 -2.37 32.02 6.28
N PHE A 224 -2.64 30.93 5.57
CA PHE A 224 -3.40 30.93 4.32
C PHE A 224 -4.54 29.92 4.35
N GLN A 225 -5.59 30.17 3.58
CA GLN A 225 -6.73 29.26 3.47
C GLN A 225 -6.41 28.09 2.56
N ILE A 226 -6.95 26.91 2.91
CA ILE A 226 -6.95 25.72 2.05
C ILE A 226 -8.37 25.46 1.60
N ILE A 227 -8.64 25.68 0.32
CA ILE A 227 -9.97 25.58 -0.30
C ILE A 227 -10.21 24.24 -0.98
N THR A 228 -9.17 23.55 -1.48
CA THR A 228 -9.26 22.26 -2.16
C THR A 228 -8.61 21.13 -1.34
N GLY A 229 -8.83 19.91 -1.75
CA GLY A 229 -8.16 18.73 -1.22
C GLY A 229 -8.58 18.30 0.18
N VAL A 230 -7.96 17.20 0.62
CA VAL A 230 -8.09 16.63 1.96
C VAL A 230 -6.77 16.71 2.73
N LYS A 231 -6.83 16.94 4.04
CA LYS A 231 -5.66 17.25 4.87
C LYS A 231 -4.73 16.06 5.01
N GLN A 232 -3.48 16.16 4.55
CA GLN A 232 -2.43 15.16 4.79
C GLN A 232 -2.01 15.17 6.27
N GLY A 233 -2.59 14.25 7.06
CA GLY A 233 -2.39 14.16 8.52
C GLY A 233 -3.69 14.03 9.33
N CYS A 234 -4.84 14.17 8.70
CA CYS A 234 -6.14 13.85 9.26
C CYS A 234 -6.40 12.34 9.20
N LEU A 235 -7.08 11.79 10.20
CA LEU A 235 -7.43 10.36 10.26
C LEU A 235 -8.51 9.98 9.25
N LEU A 236 -9.41 10.91 8.90
CA LEU A 236 -10.51 10.69 7.95
C LEU A 236 -10.05 10.79 6.49
N SER A 237 -9.05 11.63 6.20
CA SER A 237 -8.62 11.91 4.82
C SER A 237 -8.30 10.66 3.99
N PRO A 238 -7.61 9.62 4.51
CA PRO A 238 -7.38 8.41 3.74
C PRO A 238 -8.66 7.68 3.33
N LEU A 239 -9.67 7.62 4.21
CA LEU A 239 -10.94 6.96 3.89
C LEU A 239 -11.76 7.79 2.90
N ILE A 240 -11.83 9.11 3.08
CA ILE A 240 -12.51 10.02 2.15
C ILE A 240 -11.89 9.89 0.75
N PHE A 241 -10.58 9.93 0.68
CA PHE A 241 -9.83 9.76 -0.58
C PHE A 241 -10.14 8.40 -1.23
N LEU A 242 -10.16 7.33 -0.43
CA LEU A 242 -10.47 5.98 -0.89
C LEU A 242 -11.87 5.87 -1.50
N ILE A 243 -12.88 6.48 -0.86
CA ILE A 243 -14.26 6.51 -1.36
C ILE A 243 -14.33 7.24 -2.71
N VAL A 244 -13.62 8.35 -2.86
CA VAL A 244 -13.59 9.11 -4.12
C VAL A 244 -12.89 8.31 -5.23
N MET A 245 -11.79 7.64 -4.94
CA MET A 245 -11.10 6.78 -5.91
C MET A 245 -11.97 5.60 -6.33
N ASP A 246 -12.65 4.96 -5.38
CA ASP A 246 -13.58 3.87 -5.65
C ASP A 246 -14.74 4.33 -6.53
N TRP A 247 -15.27 5.55 -6.28
CA TRP A 247 -16.31 6.17 -7.09
C TRP A 247 -15.85 6.39 -8.55
N ILE A 248 -14.66 6.98 -8.75
CA ILE A 248 -14.07 7.20 -10.07
C ILE A 248 -13.99 5.89 -10.86
N LEU A 249 -13.38 4.88 -10.26
CA LEU A 249 -13.12 3.61 -10.94
C LEU A 249 -14.40 2.80 -11.15
N LYS A 250 -15.37 2.88 -10.24
CA LYS A 250 -16.69 2.28 -10.40
C LYS A 250 -17.43 2.86 -11.61
N HIS A 251 -17.44 4.19 -11.77
CA HIS A 251 -18.11 4.84 -12.90
C HIS A 251 -17.36 4.67 -14.22
N ALA A 252 -16.01 4.61 -14.17
CA ALA A 252 -15.21 4.43 -15.38
C ALA A 252 -15.22 2.97 -15.89
N LEU A 253 -15.28 1.97 -15.01
CA LEU A 253 -14.95 0.57 -15.35
C LEU A 253 -16.11 -0.42 -15.17
N ASP A 254 -16.98 -0.28 -14.14
CA ASP A 254 -17.95 -1.33 -13.79
C ASP A 254 -19.08 -1.51 -14.84
N LYS A 255 -19.34 -0.50 -15.67
CA LYS A 255 -20.35 -0.58 -16.75
C LYS A 255 -19.83 -1.24 -18.04
N ASN A 256 -18.57 -1.69 -18.06
CA ASN A 256 -17.92 -2.12 -19.29
C ASN A 256 -17.46 -3.58 -19.21
N SER A 257 -17.54 -4.25 -20.35
CA SER A 257 -17.00 -5.59 -20.59
C SER A 257 -15.50 -5.58 -20.93
N VAL A 258 -14.76 -4.56 -20.47
CA VAL A 258 -13.33 -4.36 -20.78
C VAL A 258 -12.42 -4.92 -19.68
N GLY A 259 -11.18 -5.25 -20.03
CA GLY A 259 -10.20 -5.83 -19.16
C GLY A 259 -10.00 -7.32 -19.39
N LEU A 260 -9.16 -7.95 -18.56
CA LEU A 260 -8.87 -9.38 -18.63
C LEU A 260 -10.10 -10.22 -18.31
N ASP A 261 -10.35 -11.27 -19.07
CA ASP A 261 -11.32 -12.29 -18.66
C ASP A 261 -10.91 -12.88 -17.31
N TRP A 262 -11.79 -12.74 -16.32
CA TRP A 262 -11.52 -13.17 -14.95
C TRP A 262 -12.39 -14.36 -14.54
N VAL A 263 -12.35 -14.73 -13.27
CA VAL A 263 -13.19 -15.81 -12.72
C VAL A 263 -14.68 -15.46 -12.78
N ASP A 264 -15.52 -16.46 -12.96
CA ASP A 264 -16.99 -16.37 -12.99
C ASP A 264 -17.55 -15.43 -14.07
N GLY A 265 -16.86 -15.33 -15.23
CA GLY A 265 -17.30 -14.51 -16.37
C GLY A 265 -17.18 -12.99 -16.15
N ARG A 266 -16.56 -12.57 -15.04
CA ARG A 266 -16.26 -11.16 -14.75
C ARG A 266 -15.03 -10.70 -15.53
N LYS A 267 -14.84 -9.39 -15.61
CA LYS A 267 -13.64 -8.77 -16.15
C LYS A 267 -12.81 -8.14 -15.01
N LEU A 268 -11.50 -8.18 -15.15
CA LEU A 268 -10.55 -7.49 -14.27
C LEU A 268 -9.83 -6.42 -15.09
N ALA A 269 -10.21 -5.16 -14.87
CA ALA A 269 -9.65 -4.01 -15.58
C ALA A 269 -8.62 -3.22 -14.78
N ASP A 270 -8.54 -3.44 -13.45
CA ASP A 270 -7.71 -2.63 -12.57
C ASP A 270 -7.23 -3.37 -11.32
N LEU A 271 -6.11 -2.88 -10.78
CA LEU A 271 -5.57 -3.24 -9.47
C LEU A 271 -5.14 -1.96 -8.76
N ASP A 272 -5.77 -1.66 -7.62
CA ASP A 272 -5.62 -0.36 -6.97
C ASP A 272 -5.07 -0.46 -5.55
N PHE A 273 -4.25 0.49 -5.20
CA PHE A 273 -3.84 0.73 -3.82
C PHE A 273 -3.83 2.24 -3.54
N ALA A 274 -4.95 2.75 -3.06
CA ALA A 274 -5.22 4.19 -2.93
C ALA A 274 -5.16 4.90 -4.30
N ASP A 275 -4.19 5.77 -4.51
CA ASP A 275 -3.93 6.52 -5.73
C ASP A 275 -3.03 5.80 -6.74
N ASP A 276 -2.36 4.72 -6.33
CA ASP A 276 -1.56 3.87 -7.23
C ASP A 276 -2.48 2.89 -7.97
N ILE A 277 -2.81 3.19 -9.22
CA ILE A 277 -3.70 2.40 -10.08
C ILE A 277 -2.89 1.69 -11.16
N ALA A 278 -3.18 0.40 -11.38
CA ALA A 278 -2.71 -0.34 -12.54
C ALA A 278 -3.92 -0.78 -13.37
N LEU A 279 -4.15 -0.15 -14.51
CA LEU A 279 -5.17 -0.56 -15.48
C LEU A 279 -4.64 -1.74 -16.30
N LEU A 280 -5.52 -2.70 -16.62
CA LEU A 280 -5.19 -3.95 -17.30
C LEU A 280 -6.08 -4.10 -18.54
N SER A 281 -5.48 -4.42 -19.69
CA SER A 281 -6.20 -4.73 -20.93
C SER A 281 -5.37 -5.68 -21.81
N GLU A 282 -6.04 -6.38 -22.72
CA GLU A 282 -5.40 -7.25 -23.73
C GLU A 282 -5.10 -6.49 -25.03
N THR A 283 -5.76 -5.34 -25.28
CA THR A 283 -5.65 -4.57 -26.52
C THR A 283 -5.39 -3.07 -26.27
N TRP A 284 -4.73 -2.42 -27.24
CA TRP A 284 -4.44 -1.00 -27.20
C TRP A 284 -5.70 -0.13 -27.23
N ASN A 285 -6.71 -0.54 -28.01
CA ASN A 285 -7.97 0.21 -28.12
C ASN A 285 -8.71 0.24 -26.79
N GLU A 286 -8.86 -0.92 -26.14
CA GLU A 286 -9.46 -0.99 -24.80
C GLU A 286 -8.65 -0.19 -23.78
N MET A 287 -7.31 -0.28 -23.78
CA MET A 287 -6.48 0.49 -22.86
C MET A 287 -6.69 2.00 -23.04
N GLN A 288 -6.79 2.50 -24.28
CA GLN A 288 -7.08 3.91 -24.52
C GLN A 288 -8.49 4.27 -24.02
N GLU A 289 -9.48 3.44 -24.30
CA GLU A 289 -10.86 3.67 -23.87
C GLU A 289 -10.97 3.77 -22.35
N ILE A 290 -10.44 2.79 -21.61
CA ILE A 290 -10.48 2.80 -20.14
C ILE A 290 -9.67 3.95 -19.55
N THR A 291 -8.52 4.30 -20.15
CA THR A 291 -7.72 5.45 -19.74
C THR A 291 -8.50 6.76 -19.89
N ASN A 292 -9.19 6.96 -21.02
CA ASN A 292 -10.02 8.13 -21.27
C ASN A 292 -11.19 8.24 -20.27
N LYS A 293 -11.86 7.11 -19.97
CA LYS A 293 -12.95 7.07 -18.99
C LYS A 293 -12.46 7.41 -17.58
N VAL A 294 -11.34 6.82 -17.15
CA VAL A 294 -10.74 7.13 -15.84
C VAL A 294 -10.35 8.61 -15.78
N GLU A 295 -9.75 9.17 -16.83
CA GLU A 295 -9.40 10.60 -16.90
C GLU A 295 -10.64 11.49 -16.84
N GLY A 296 -11.71 11.14 -17.55
CA GLY A 296 -12.97 11.87 -17.55
C GLY A 296 -13.61 11.92 -16.16
N GLU A 297 -13.76 10.77 -15.50
CA GLU A 297 -14.34 10.69 -14.16
C GLU A 297 -13.44 11.37 -13.09
N ALA A 298 -12.12 11.24 -13.22
CA ALA A 298 -11.17 11.89 -12.33
C ALA A 298 -11.25 13.44 -12.42
N LYS A 299 -11.41 14.00 -13.62
CA LYS A 299 -11.57 15.44 -13.84
C LYS A 299 -12.80 16.01 -13.13
N LYS A 300 -13.89 15.27 -13.04
CA LYS A 300 -15.12 15.69 -12.33
C LYS A 300 -14.88 15.97 -10.84
N VAL A 301 -13.89 15.32 -10.25
CA VAL A 301 -13.51 15.49 -8.84
C VAL A 301 -12.23 16.30 -8.64
N GLY A 302 -11.73 16.96 -9.70
CA GLY A 302 -10.54 17.81 -9.65
C GLY A 302 -9.21 17.08 -9.76
N LEU A 303 -9.19 15.78 -10.11
CA LEU A 303 -7.98 15.01 -10.31
C LEU A 303 -7.52 15.03 -11.77
N HIS A 304 -6.21 15.18 -11.96
CA HIS A 304 -5.59 15.19 -13.28
C HIS A 304 -4.47 14.17 -13.36
N ILE A 305 -4.43 13.39 -14.44
CA ILE A 305 -3.37 12.42 -14.69
C ILE A 305 -2.02 13.15 -14.88
N ASN A 306 -0.98 12.60 -14.30
CA ASN A 306 0.39 13.05 -14.48
C ASN A 306 1.06 12.22 -15.57
N THR A 307 1.03 12.69 -16.81
CA THR A 307 1.56 11.98 -17.97
C THR A 307 3.03 11.58 -17.82
N GLN A 308 3.86 12.43 -17.24
CA GLN A 308 5.30 12.15 -17.08
C GLN A 308 5.59 10.97 -16.15
N LYS A 309 4.74 10.76 -15.12
CA LYS A 309 4.89 9.66 -14.16
C LYS A 309 4.08 8.44 -14.50
N THR A 310 3.00 8.61 -15.24
CA THR A 310 2.20 7.51 -15.79
C THR A 310 3.06 6.74 -16.79
N LYS A 311 3.08 5.40 -16.71
CA LYS A 311 3.90 4.53 -17.54
C LYS A 311 3.13 3.32 -18.01
N LEU A 312 3.46 2.87 -19.21
CA LEU A 312 2.95 1.64 -19.82
C LEU A 312 3.98 0.54 -19.75
N VAL A 313 3.52 -0.68 -19.50
CA VAL A 313 4.31 -1.90 -19.65
C VAL A 313 3.53 -2.87 -20.53
N GLN A 314 4.14 -3.28 -21.64
CA GLN A 314 3.58 -4.27 -22.55
C GLN A 314 4.21 -5.65 -22.30
N ILE A 315 3.39 -6.70 -22.28
CA ILE A 315 3.80 -8.10 -22.19
C ILE A 315 3.19 -8.84 -23.39
N GLY A 316 3.99 -9.68 -24.02
CA GLY A 316 3.60 -10.38 -25.26
C GLY A 316 4.02 -9.61 -26.51
N LYS A 317 3.64 -10.14 -27.68
CA LYS A 317 3.90 -9.54 -28.99
C LYS A 317 2.58 -8.98 -29.51
N ILE A 318 2.41 -7.68 -29.40
CA ILE A 318 1.26 -6.96 -29.97
C ILE A 318 1.79 -6.30 -31.27
N GLU A 319 1.26 -6.72 -32.41
CA GLU A 319 1.75 -6.29 -33.74
C GLU A 319 1.49 -4.80 -34.01
N ASP A 320 0.34 -4.26 -33.54
CA ASP A 320 -0.01 -2.86 -33.66
C ASP A 320 0.44 -2.06 -32.43
N VAL A 321 1.67 -1.60 -32.41
CA VAL A 321 2.16 -0.70 -31.36
C VAL A 321 1.48 0.66 -31.53
N ARG A 322 0.59 1.00 -30.60
CA ARG A 322 -0.09 2.32 -30.53
C ARG A 322 0.35 3.05 -29.27
N THR A 323 0.27 4.35 -29.32
CA THR A 323 0.58 5.19 -28.15
C THR A 323 -0.68 5.53 -27.39
N ILE A 324 -0.65 5.44 -26.07
CA ILE A 324 -1.76 5.85 -25.20
C ILE A 324 -1.61 7.33 -24.86
N GLN A 325 -2.72 8.07 -25.04
CA GLN A 325 -2.82 9.47 -24.66
C GLN A 325 -3.48 9.61 -23.29
N ALA A 326 -2.89 10.38 -22.39
CA ALA A 326 -3.48 10.72 -21.09
C ALA A 326 -2.91 12.04 -20.55
N GLY A 327 -3.72 12.82 -19.85
CA GLY A 327 -3.28 14.07 -19.22
C GLY A 327 -2.80 15.14 -20.20
N GLY A 328 -3.23 15.08 -21.45
CA GLY A 328 -2.82 16.01 -22.52
C GLY A 328 -1.48 15.68 -23.16
N GLY A 329 -0.95 14.48 -22.99
CA GLY A 329 0.30 14.04 -23.61
C GLY A 329 0.37 12.52 -23.78
N GLN A 330 1.41 12.07 -24.47
CA GLN A 330 1.66 10.65 -24.72
C GLN A 330 2.29 9.98 -23.50
N VAL A 331 1.74 8.82 -23.13
CA VAL A 331 2.27 7.98 -22.05
C VAL A 331 3.49 7.20 -22.55
N GLU A 332 4.59 7.23 -21.81
CA GLU A 332 5.81 6.51 -22.13
C GLU A 332 5.68 5.01 -21.84
N GLU A 333 6.06 4.19 -22.81
CA GLU A 333 6.21 2.76 -22.63
C GLU A 333 7.59 2.44 -22.03
N VAL A 334 7.59 1.53 -21.03
CA VAL A 334 8.80 1.13 -20.31
C VAL A 334 8.87 -0.39 -20.14
N GLU A 335 10.07 -0.97 -20.13
CA GLU A 335 10.25 -2.39 -19.86
C GLU A 335 10.01 -2.79 -18.41
N GLN A 336 10.06 -1.84 -17.51
CA GLN A 336 9.89 -2.06 -16.06
C GLN A 336 9.30 -0.86 -15.36
N PHE A 337 8.50 -1.11 -14.34
CA PHE A 337 7.91 -0.08 -13.50
C PHE A 337 7.98 -0.45 -12.01
N CYS A 338 8.08 0.55 -11.13
CA CYS A 338 8.08 0.34 -9.69
C CYS A 338 6.66 0.50 -9.12
N TYR A 339 5.88 -0.59 -9.12
CA TYR A 339 4.53 -0.63 -8.57
C TYR A 339 4.53 -0.99 -7.09
N LEU A 340 3.93 -0.16 -6.25
CA LEU A 340 3.88 -0.31 -4.78
C LEU A 340 5.24 -0.63 -4.15
N GLY A 341 6.28 -0.02 -4.69
CA GLY A 341 7.65 -0.20 -4.24
C GLY A 341 8.34 -1.48 -4.72
N SER A 342 7.69 -2.36 -5.49
CA SER A 342 8.25 -3.57 -6.12
C SER A 342 8.44 -3.36 -7.62
N VAL A 343 9.56 -3.82 -8.18
CA VAL A 343 9.85 -3.71 -9.61
C VAL A 343 9.10 -4.80 -10.37
N ILE A 344 8.21 -4.38 -11.27
CA ILE A 344 7.49 -5.22 -12.22
C ILE A 344 8.20 -5.11 -13.55
N THR A 345 8.41 -6.22 -14.26
CA THR A 345 9.10 -6.28 -15.56
C THR A 345 8.23 -7.01 -16.58
N ASN A 346 8.41 -6.67 -17.85
CA ASN A 346 7.69 -7.28 -18.96
C ASN A 346 8.08 -8.75 -19.23
N ASP A 347 9.23 -9.19 -18.71
CA ASP A 347 9.76 -10.56 -18.89
C ASP A 347 9.35 -11.54 -17.77
N SER A 348 8.48 -11.14 -16.85
CA SER A 348 8.06 -11.90 -15.64
C SER A 348 9.19 -12.26 -14.68
N SER A 349 10.42 -11.75 -14.88
CA SER A 349 11.58 -12.08 -14.05
C SER A 349 11.61 -11.31 -12.74
N CYS A 350 12.03 -11.96 -11.65
CA CYS A 350 12.32 -11.31 -10.39
C CYS A 350 13.77 -10.77 -10.28
N ASP A 351 14.60 -10.92 -11.31
CA ASP A 351 16.03 -10.59 -11.24
C ASP A 351 16.29 -9.10 -10.96
N LYS A 352 15.56 -8.22 -11.66
CA LYS A 352 15.67 -6.76 -11.47
C LYS A 352 15.16 -6.33 -10.10
N GLU A 353 14.07 -6.93 -9.61
CA GLU A 353 13.55 -6.67 -8.24
C GLU A 353 14.56 -7.09 -7.18
N ILE A 354 15.10 -8.31 -7.26
CA ILE A 354 16.08 -8.81 -6.27
C ILE A 354 17.34 -7.96 -6.28
N LYS A 355 17.83 -7.54 -7.46
CA LYS A 355 18.96 -6.62 -7.59
C LYS A 355 18.67 -5.27 -6.92
N THR A 356 17.48 -4.73 -7.15
CA THR A 356 17.02 -3.46 -6.54
C THR A 356 16.94 -3.57 -5.02
N ARG A 357 16.40 -4.67 -4.49
CA ARG A 357 16.31 -4.92 -3.05
C ARG A 357 17.68 -5.08 -2.41
N LEU A 358 18.59 -5.82 -3.04
CA LEU A 358 19.97 -5.92 -2.60
C LEU A 358 20.65 -4.54 -2.55
N GLY A 359 20.44 -3.69 -3.55
CA GLY A 359 20.93 -2.30 -3.56
C GLY A 359 20.40 -1.48 -2.40
N LYS A 360 19.07 -1.49 -2.18
CA LYS A 360 18.42 -0.78 -1.07
C LYS A 360 18.92 -1.28 0.30
N ALA A 361 18.99 -2.60 0.48
CA ALA A 361 19.49 -3.20 1.71
C ALA A 361 20.98 -2.88 1.97
N ASN A 362 21.80 -2.88 0.91
CA ASN A 362 23.21 -2.49 1.00
C ASN A 362 23.38 -1.02 1.39
N THR A 363 22.57 -0.13 0.84
CA THR A 363 22.54 1.29 1.24
C THR A 363 22.15 1.44 2.71
N THR A 364 21.11 0.72 3.17
CA THR A 364 20.68 0.72 4.58
C THR A 364 21.79 0.20 5.48
N PHE A 365 22.45 -0.89 5.10
CA PHE A 365 23.59 -1.43 5.81
C PHE A 365 24.76 -0.45 5.89
N GLY A 366 25.07 0.25 4.79
CA GLY A 366 26.12 1.27 4.70
C GLY A 366 25.90 2.45 5.65
N ARG A 367 24.64 2.93 5.78
CA ARG A 367 24.29 4.02 6.71
C ARG A 367 24.57 3.68 8.17
N LEU A 368 24.59 2.42 8.53
CA LEU A 368 24.83 1.93 9.88
C LEU A 368 26.31 1.52 10.14
N THR A 369 27.23 1.93 9.27
CA THR A 369 28.66 1.52 9.33
C THR A 369 29.30 1.83 10.70
N ASN A 370 28.99 2.98 11.31
CA ASN A 370 29.51 3.35 12.63
C ASN A 370 29.04 2.39 13.73
N ILE A 371 27.81 1.87 13.61
CA ILE A 371 27.27 0.87 14.55
C ILE A 371 27.99 -0.46 14.36
N TRP A 372 28.22 -0.89 13.12
CA TRP A 372 28.93 -2.15 12.86
C TRP A 372 30.36 -2.13 13.35
N ARG A 373 31.06 -1.00 13.25
CA ARG A 373 32.44 -0.80 13.70
C ARG A 373 32.58 -0.62 15.20
N ASN A 374 31.53 -0.21 15.89
CA ASN A 374 31.59 0.05 17.34
C ASN A 374 31.83 -1.26 18.10
N LYS A 375 33.00 -1.37 18.74
CA LYS A 375 33.43 -2.57 19.54
C LYS A 375 32.70 -2.66 20.89
N SER A 376 32.18 -1.56 21.43
CA SER A 376 31.44 -1.56 22.70
C SER A 376 30.04 -2.17 22.59
N LEU A 377 29.47 -2.21 21.36
CA LEU A 377 28.15 -2.78 21.12
C LEU A 377 28.23 -4.29 21.00
N ASN A 378 27.37 -4.97 21.77
CA ASN A 378 27.24 -6.42 21.71
C ASN A 378 26.74 -6.88 20.33
N VAL A 379 27.30 -8.00 19.86
CA VAL A 379 26.91 -8.62 18.57
C VAL A 379 25.41 -8.90 18.50
N LYS A 380 24.77 -9.32 19.61
CA LYS A 380 23.31 -9.56 19.63
C LYS A 380 22.51 -8.30 19.29
N VAL A 381 22.95 -7.11 19.78
CA VAL A 381 22.31 -5.83 19.46
C VAL A 381 22.47 -5.48 17.98
N LYS A 382 23.69 -5.64 17.45
CA LYS A 382 23.98 -5.42 16.02
C LYS A 382 23.14 -6.33 15.13
N VAL A 383 23.05 -7.61 15.45
CA VAL A 383 22.23 -8.59 14.69
C VAL A 383 20.74 -8.23 14.75
N ARG A 384 20.23 -7.77 15.88
CA ARG A 384 18.84 -7.29 16.01
C ARG A 384 18.56 -6.07 15.12
N LEU A 385 19.49 -5.12 15.06
CA LEU A 385 19.40 -3.97 14.15
C LEU A 385 19.50 -4.41 12.68
N TYR A 386 20.37 -5.36 12.37
CA TYR A 386 20.49 -5.94 11.04
C TYR A 386 19.18 -6.60 10.58
N ASP A 387 18.57 -7.44 11.41
CA ASP A 387 17.30 -8.10 11.08
C ASP A 387 16.16 -7.09 10.91
N SER A 388 16.04 -6.12 11.82
CA SER A 388 14.94 -5.15 11.81
C SER A 388 15.05 -4.09 10.72
N LEU A 389 16.24 -3.70 10.27
CA LEU A 389 16.44 -2.61 9.32
C LEU A 389 16.90 -3.10 7.94
N VAL A 390 17.92 -3.95 7.89
CA VAL A 390 18.54 -4.39 6.63
C VAL A 390 17.75 -5.54 6.00
N LEU A 391 17.50 -6.60 6.77
CA LEU A 391 16.75 -7.75 6.26
C LEU A 391 15.28 -7.42 6.00
N SER A 392 14.65 -6.55 6.79
CA SER A 392 13.28 -6.09 6.50
C SER A 392 13.21 -5.34 5.16
N THR A 393 14.21 -4.49 4.86
CA THR A 393 14.32 -3.81 3.57
C THR A 393 14.54 -4.80 2.42
N LEU A 394 15.38 -5.81 2.62
CA LEU A 394 15.64 -6.85 1.62
C LEU A 394 14.40 -7.70 1.33
N LYS A 395 13.68 -8.12 2.39
CA LYS A 395 12.55 -9.06 2.31
C LYS A 395 11.23 -8.43 1.86
N TYR A 396 11.16 -7.13 1.61
CA TYR A 396 9.90 -6.49 1.19
C TYR A 396 9.39 -7.09 -0.13
N GLY A 397 8.19 -7.66 -0.11
CA GLY A 397 7.56 -8.33 -1.25
C GLY A 397 8.20 -9.68 -1.62
N ALA A 398 9.12 -10.22 -0.79
CA ALA A 398 9.85 -11.45 -1.10
C ALA A 398 8.95 -12.69 -1.13
N GLU A 399 7.79 -12.66 -0.49
CA GLU A 399 6.75 -13.68 -0.54
C GLU A 399 6.15 -13.86 -1.94
N THR A 400 6.29 -12.85 -2.82
CA THR A 400 5.78 -12.86 -4.20
C THR A 400 6.82 -13.32 -5.22
N TRP A 401 8.07 -13.61 -4.82
CA TRP A 401 9.15 -13.90 -5.77
C TRP A 401 9.14 -15.34 -6.25
N SER A 402 9.23 -15.52 -7.56
CA SER A 402 9.73 -16.76 -8.16
C SER A 402 11.24 -16.83 -7.98
N MET A 403 11.75 -17.91 -7.37
CA MET A 403 13.13 -17.96 -6.90
C MET A 403 14.00 -18.89 -7.74
N THR A 404 14.99 -18.34 -8.45
CA THR A 404 16.02 -19.10 -9.14
C THR A 404 17.21 -19.42 -8.24
N ALA A 405 17.96 -20.49 -8.54
CA ALA A 405 19.18 -20.85 -7.82
C ALA A 405 20.25 -19.73 -7.89
N ALA A 406 20.34 -19.03 -9.02
CA ALA A 406 21.26 -17.92 -9.22
C ALA A 406 20.94 -16.75 -8.28
N ASN A 407 19.66 -16.39 -8.16
CA ASN A 407 19.21 -15.34 -7.25
C ASN A 407 19.40 -15.72 -5.78
N MET A 408 19.13 -16.98 -5.44
CA MET A 408 19.38 -17.45 -4.08
C MET A 408 20.86 -17.35 -3.71
N LYS A 409 21.77 -17.73 -4.61
CA LYS A 409 23.23 -17.57 -4.40
C LYS A 409 23.63 -16.11 -4.17
N LYS A 410 23.05 -15.16 -4.94
CA LYS A 410 23.33 -13.71 -4.76
C LYS A 410 22.87 -13.23 -3.37
N LEU A 411 21.68 -13.64 -2.95
CA LEU A 411 21.12 -13.27 -1.65
C LEU A 411 21.92 -13.85 -0.47
N GLU A 412 22.31 -15.13 -0.55
CA GLU A 412 23.14 -15.77 0.47
C GLU A 412 24.53 -15.14 0.56
N ALA A 413 25.16 -14.84 -0.59
CA ALA A 413 26.46 -14.16 -0.62
C ALA A 413 26.41 -12.79 0.07
N ALA A 414 25.38 -11.97 -0.24
CA ALA A 414 25.19 -10.67 0.40
C ALA A 414 24.94 -10.82 1.91
N HIS A 415 24.08 -11.76 2.31
CA HIS A 415 23.78 -12.04 3.72
C HIS A 415 25.07 -12.37 4.51
N HIS A 416 25.88 -13.31 4.04
CA HIS A 416 27.13 -13.66 4.71
C HIS A 416 28.16 -12.52 4.69
N LYS A 417 28.24 -11.72 3.60
CA LYS A 417 29.08 -10.52 3.55
C LYS A 417 28.73 -9.53 4.67
N TRP A 418 27.44 -9.27 4.89
CA TRP A 418 26.98 -8.36 5.94
C TRP A 418 27.24 -8.92 7.35
N LEU A 419 26.95 -10.22 7.57
CA LEU A 419 27.22 -10.87 8.87
C LEU A 419 28.71 -10.88 9.23
N ARG A 420 29.59 -11.16 8.25
CA ARG A 420 31.05 -11.06 8.45
C ARG A 420 31.45 -9.66 8.88
N ARG A 421 30.90 -8.64 8.24
CA ARG A 421 31.20 -7.23 8.58
C ARG A 421 30.71 -6.83 9.97
N ILE A 422 29.57 -7.37 10.42
CA ILE A 422 29.06 -7.20 11.78
C ILE A 422 30.01 -7.83 12.82
N LEU A 423 30.59 -8.99 12.51
CA LEU A 423 31.55 -9.70 13.36
C LEU A 423 32.97 -9.12 13.27
N GLY A 424 33.26 -8.24 12.31
CA GLY A 424 34.62 -7.75 12.04
C GLY A 424 35.52 -8.79 11.38
N ILE A 425 34.96 -9.83 10.76
CA ILE A 425 35.69 -10.94 10.13
C ILE A 425 35.94 -10.60 8.66
N THR A 426 37.17 -10.84 8.23
CA THR A 426 37.62 -10.70 6.83
C THR A 426 37.73 -12.08 6.15
N TRP A 427 38.01 -12.10 4.86
CA TRP A 427 38.25 -13.35 4.12
C TRP A 427 39.55 -14.05 4.58
N ARG A 428 40.51 -13.29 5.11
CA ARG A 428 41.80 -13.79 5.62
C ARG A 428 41.65 -14.66 6.88
N ASP A 429 40.56 -14.45 7.62
CA ASP A 429 40.33 -15.18 8.88
C ASP A 429 39.83 -16.62 8.63
N MET A 430 39.62 -17.01 7.38
CA MET A 430 39.23 -18.36 6.91
C MET A 430 38.04 -18.98 7.65
N VAL A 431 37.16 -18.15 8.23
CA VAL A 431 35.97 -18.59 8.97
C VAL A 431 34.88 -19.06 8.00
N THR A 432 34.33 -20.25 8.25
CA THR A 432 33.26 -20.80 7.41
C THR A 432 31.94 -20.03 7.54
N ASN A 433 31.06 -20.11 6.52
CA ASN A 433 29.72 -19.49 6.61
C ASN A 433 28.86 -20.11 7.71
N GLU A 434 29.08 -21.37 8.05
CA GLU A 434 28.40 -22.05 9.15
C GLU A 434 28.78 -21.45 10.49
N GLU A 435 30.07 -21.25 10.72
CA GLU A 435 30.59 -20.62 11.94
C GLU A 435 30.13 -19.16 12.06
N VAL A 436 30.06 -18.40 10.94
CA VAL A 436 29.50 -17.04 10.93
C VAL A 436 28.04 -17.05 11.39
N ARG A 437 27.24 -17.98 10.90
CA ARG A 437 25.84 -18.13 11.33
C ARG A 437 25.73 -18.52 12.80
N LYS A 438 26.55 -19.44 13.29
CA LYS A 438 26.60 -19.86 14.70
C LYS A 438 26.90 -18.67 15.61
N ARG A 439 27.94 -17.87 15.30
CA ARG A 439 28.33 -16.68 16.09
C ARG A 439 27.29 -15.60 16.11
N THR A 440 26.53 -15.43 15.00
CA THR A 440 25.48 -14.42 14.90
C THR A 440 24.11 -14.91 15.35
N GLY A 441 23.91 -16.23 15.48
CA GLY A 441 22.59 -16.83 15.71
C GLY A 441 21.64 -16.72 14.51
N MET A 442 22.16 -16.31 13.32
CA MET A 442 21.36 -16.15 12.11
C MET A 442 21.33 -17.44 11.28
N GLY A 443 20.16 -17.78 10.74
CA GLY A 443 20.01 -18.89 9.80
C GLY A 443 20.39 -18.53 8.36
N LYS A 444 20.26 -19.50 7.44
CA LYS A 444 20.33 -19.24 5.99
C LYS A 444 19.20 -18.30 5.59
N ILE A 445 19.49 -17.36 4.68
CA ILE A 445 18.44 -16.44 4.17
C ILE A 445 17.37 -17.20 3.39
N GLU A 446 17.75 -18.28 2.72
CA GLU A 446 16.84 -19.19 2.03
C GLU A 446 15.70 -19.67 2.94
N VAL A 447 16.02 -20.12 4.16
CA VAL A 447 15.03 -20.58 5.14
C VAL A 447 14.09 -19.45 5.55
N THR A 448 14.62 -18.25 5.69
CA THR A 448 13.81 -17.05 6.03
C THR A 448 12.82 -16.70 4.93
N LEU A 449 13.27 -16.71 3.67
CA LEU A 449 12.43 -16.43 2.50
C LEU A 449 11.38 -17.52 2.29
N ARG A 450 11.76 -18.80 2.42
CA ARG A 450 10.84 -19.94 2.39
C ARG A 450 9.72 -19.80 3.42
N LYS A 451 10.07 -19.48 4.66
CA LYS A 451 9.07 -19.22 5.72
C LYS A 451 8.12 -18.08 5.36
N SER A 452 8.62 -17.01 4.73
CA SER A 452 7.77 -15.89 4.30
C SER A 452 6.80 -16.32 3.21
N ARG A 453 7.26 -17.06 2.18
CA ARG A 453 6.40 -17.58 1.10
C ARG A 453 5.35 -18.57 1.61
N LEU A 454 5.74 -19.53 2.45
CA LEU A 454 4.80 -20.49 3.02
C LEU A 454 3.78 -19.84 3.96
N ARG A 455 4.17 -18.81 4.73
CA ARG A 455 3.21 -18.02 5.52
C ARG A 455 2.22 -17.31 4.62
N TRP A 456 2.69 -16.74 3.52
CA TRP A 456 1.85 -16.09 2.51
C TRP A 456 0.90 -17.11 1.85
N PHE A 457 1.40 -18.26 1.45
CA PHE A 457 0.59 -19.37 0.93
C PHE A 457 -0.58 -19.70 1.86
N GLY A 458 -0.30 -19.98 3.14
CA GLY A 458 -1.35 -20.26 4.11
C GLY A 458 -2.29 -19.06 4.35
N HIS A 459 -1.79 -17.82 4.26
CA HIS A 459 -2.64 -16.64 4.37
C HIS A 459 -3.65 -16.56 3.21
N MET A 460 -3.20 -16.79 1.98
CA MET A 460 -4.07 -16.76 0.80
C MET A 460 -5.14 -17.85 0.84
N HIS A 461 -4.79 -19.08 1.27
CA HIS A 461 -5.77 -20.17 1.37
C HIS A 461 -6.90 -19.87 2.37
N ARG A 462 -6.63 -19.07 3.41
CA ARG A 462 -7.63 -18.62 4.39
C ARG A 462 -8.36 -17.32 4.01
N MET A 463 -8.02 -16.70 2.87
CA MET A 463 -8.75 -15.53 2.37
C MET A 463 -10.13 -15.94 1.86
N ASP A 464 -11.06 -14.99 1.84
CA ASP A 464 -12.34 -15.15 1.17
C ASP A 464 -12.14 -15.43 -0.33
N THR A 465 -13.06 -16.17 -0.92
CA THR A 465 -12.97 -16.59 -2.33
C THR A 465 -13.03 -15.44 -3.33
N ASN A 466 -13.61 -14.30 -2.92
CA ASN A 466 -13.68 -13.08 -3.72
C ASN A 466 -12.39 -12.23 -3.71
N ARG A 467 -11.36 -12.62 -2.94
CA ARG A 467 -10.08 -11.90 -2.88
C ARG A 467 -9.20 -12.22 -4.08
N LEU A 468 -8.69 -11.17 -4.73
CA LEU A 468 -7.87 -11.29 -5.95
C LEU A 468 -6.64 -12.19 -5.80
N PRO A 469 -5.84 -12.14 -4.70
CA PRO A 469 -4.70 -13.06 -4.53
C PRO A 469 -5.11 -14.54 -4.50
N LYS A 470 -6.30 -14.86 -3.99
CA LYS A 470 -6.82 -16.23 -4.00
C LYS A 470 -7.35 -16.62 -5.38
N GLN A 471 -8.06 -15.72 -6.04
CA GLN A 471 -8.61 -15.95 -7.37
C GLN A 471 -7.52 -16.17 -8.42
N VAL A 472 -6.44 -15.37 -8.38
CA VAL A 472 -5.36 -15.47 -9.36
C VAL A 472 -4.62 -16.79 -9.31
N LEU A 473 -4.64 -17.55 -8.21
CA LEU A 473 -4.05 -18.88 -8.15
C LEU A 473 -4.70 -19.84 -9.16
N HIS A 474 -6.03 -19.76 -9.30
CA HIS A 474 -6.83 -20.65 -10.17
C HIS A 474 -7.14 -20.02 -11.53
N TRP A 475 -6.98 -18.70 -11.68
CA TRP A 475 -7.20 -17.99 -12.95
C TRP A 475 -6.18 -18.39 -14.01
N THR A 476 -6.62 -18.52 -15.25
CA THR A 476 -5.76 -18.69 -16.44
C THR A 476 -6.33 -17.88 -17.59
N PRO A 477 -5.50 -17.27 -18.47
CA PRO A 477 -5.98 -16.68 -19.71
C PRO A 477 -6.83 -17.68 -20.49
N ARG A 478 -7.91 -17.22 -21.13
CA ARG A 478 -8.81 -18.09 -21.91
C ARG A 478 -8.15 -18.59 -23.18
N GLU A 479 -7.33 -17.76 -23.80
CA GLU A 479 -6.64 -18.04 -25.05
C GLU A 479 -5.15 -18.17 -24.79
N GLY A 480 -4.44 -18.75 -25.76
CA GLY A 480 -3.00 -18.86 -25.73
C GLY A 480 -2.49 -20.31 -25.78
N LYS A 481 -1.28 -20.45 -26.25
CA LYS A 481 -0.59 -21.74 -26.32
C LYS A 481 0.72 -21.65 -25.55
N ARG A 482 0.99 -22.68 -24.76
CA ARG A 482 2.25 -22.74 -24.03
C ARG A 482 3.44 -22.64 -24.99
N ARG A 483 4.39 -21.76 -24.68
CA ARG A 483 5.64 -21.64 -25.42
C ARG A 483 6.40 -22.96 -25.44
N ARG A 484 7.01 -23.30 -26.57
CA ARG A 484 7.91 -24.45 -26.67
C ARG A 484 9.16 -24.24 -25.80
N GLY A 485 9.70 -25.32 -25.25
CA GLY A 485 10.94 -25.31 -24.47
C GLY A 485 10.71 -25.53 -22.96
N ARG A 486 11.81 -25.40 -22.18
CA ARG A 486 11.76 -25.58 -20.73
C ARG A 486 10.93 -24.46 -20.06
N PRO A 487 9.95 -24.82 -19.22
CA PRO A 487 9.16 -23.83 -18.49
C PRO A 487 10.03 -22.90 -17.66
N ARG A 488 9.70 -21.59 -17.69
CA ARG A 488 10.31 -20.64 -16.76
C ARG A 488 9.91 -20.96 -15.32
N LYS A 489 10.81 -20.67 -14.39
CA LYS A 489 10.53 -20.75 -12.97
C LYS A 489 9.44 -19.75 -12.62
N ASN A 490 8.36 -20.22 -11.99
CA ASN A 490 7.25 -19.40 -11.52
C ASN A 490 7.07 -19.57 -10.00
N TRP A 491 6.16 -18.81 -9.42
CA TRP A 491 5.91 -18.83 -7.99
C TRP A 491 5.38 -20.19 -7.52
N ASN A 492 4.43 -20.81 -8.24
CA ASN A 492 3.89 -22.13 -7.89
C ASN A 492 4.98 -23.21 -7.84
N SER A 493 5.87 -23.24 -8.84
CA SER A 493 6.99 -24.19 -8.84
C SER A 493 7.96 -23.94 -7.67
N THR A 494 8.11 -22.68 -7.24
CA THR A 494 8.91 -22.34 -6.06
C THR A 494 8.25 -22.83 -4.78
N ILE A 495 6.93 -22.70 -4.64
CA ILE A 495 6.18 -23.25 -3.49
C ILE A 495 6.29 -24.76 -3.43
N VAL A 496 6.13 -25.48 -4.54
CA VAL A 496 6.30 -26.95 -4.58
C VAL A 496 7.69 -27.37 -4.10
N GLU A 497 8.74 -26.66 -4.50
CA GLU A 497 10.09 -26.91 -3.97
C GLU A 497 10.22 -26.61 -2.48
N ASP A 498 9.62 -25.51 -2.03
CA ASP A 498 9.61 -25.17 -0.60
C ASP A 498 8.90 -26.23 0.24
N LEU A 499 7.77 -26.76 -0.23
CA LEU A 499 7.00 -27.83 0.42
C LEU A 499 7.78 -29.15 0.48
N ARG A 500 8.49 -29.51 -0.61
CA ARG A 500 9.34 -30.72 -0.62
C ARG A 500 10.40 -30.70 0.48
N THR A 501 10.89 -29.52 0.87
CA THR A 501 11.90 -29.42 1.96
C THR A 501 11.34 -29.73 3.34
N ILE A 502 10.03 -29.72 3.50
CA ILE A 502 9.32 -30.08 4.74
C ILE A 502 8.55 -31.39 4.60
N ALA A 503 8.86 -32.18 3.55
CA ALA A 503 8.23 -33.45 3.22
C ALA A 503 6.68 -33.36 3.19
N MET A 504 6.14 -32.42 2.38
CA MET A 504 4.71 -32.16 2.27
C MET A 504 4.33 -32.04 0.79
N SER A 505 3.23 -32.68 0.38
CA SER A 505 2.62 -32.51 -0.95
C SER A 505 1.84 -31.19 -1.03
N LEU A 506 1.45 -30.79 -2.25
CA LEU A 506 0.64 -29.58 -2.43
C LEU A 506 -0.76 -29.75 -1.84
N GLU A 507 -1.40 -30.91 -2.03
CA GLU A 507 -2.73 -31.22 -1.51
C GLU A 507 -2.78 -31.22 0.02
N GLU A 508 -1.77 -31.83 0.67
CA GLU A 508 -1.61 -31.78 2.13
C GLU A 508 -1.41 -30.36 2.62
N ALA A 509 -0.67 -29.53 1.86
CA ALA A 509 -0.41 -28.14 2.19
C ALA A 509 -1.69 -27.29 2.09
N GLU A 510 -2.50 -27.49 1.06
CA GLU A 510 -3.78 -26.78 0.86
C GLU A 510 -4.75 -27.11 2.00
N THR A 511 -4.89 -28.38 2.34
CA THR A 511 -5.73 -28.82 3.47
C THR A 511 -5.23 -28.23 4.80
N SER A 512 -3.93 -28.36 5.08
CA SER A 512 -3.34 -27.87 6.33
C SER A 512 -3.34 -26.35 6.45
N ALA A 513 -3.28 -25.64 5.31
CA ALA A 513 -3.29 -24.17 5.25
C ALA A 513 -4.61 -23.56 5.73
N GLY A 514 -5.73 -24.33 5.69
CA GLY A 514 -7.03 -23.90 6.22
C GLY A 514 -6.99 -23.60 7.71
N ASP A 515 -6.27 -24.39 8.51
CA ASP A 515 -6.08 -24.13 9.94
C ASP A 515 -4.77 -23.36 10.21
N ARG A 516 -4.90 -22.20 10.85
CA ARG A 516 -3.76 -21.31 11.13
C ARG A 516 -2.74 -21.94 12.09
N THR A 517 -3.18 -22.75 13.04
CA THR A 517 -2.32 -23.35 14.08
C THR A 517 -1.53 -24.50 13.48
N ILE A 518 -2.21 -25.40 12.76
CA ILE A 518 -1.59 -26.50 12.03
C ILE A 518 -0.56 -25.96 11.03
N TRP A 519 -0.95 -24.97 10.22
CA TRP A 519 -0.05 -24.38 9.23
C TRP A 519 1.19 -23.72 9.85
N ARG A 520 1.04 -23.05 11.00
CA ARG A 520 2.18 -22.48 11.73
C ARG A 520 3.19 -23.54 12.14
N SER A 521 2.73 -24.70 12.60
CA SER A 521 3.57 -25.85 12.96
C SER A 521 4.28 -26.42 11.72
N CYS A 522 3.59 -26.54 10.59
CA CYS A 522 4.20 -26.98 9.32
C CYS A 522 5.31 -26.02 8.87
N VAL A 523 5.07 -24.70 8.89
CA VAL A 523 6.08 -23.70 8.54
C VAL A 523 7.28 -23.71 9.51
N ALA A 524 7.08 -24.06 10.77
CA ALA A 524 8.18 -24.16 11.75
C ALA A 524 9.19 -25.26 11.36
N ARG A 525 8.74 -26.37 10.73
CA ARG A 525 9.62 -27.46 10.24
C ARG A 525 10.70 -26.97 9.27
N CYS A 526 10.49 -25.88 8.57
CA CYS A 526 11.52 -25.27 7.71
C CYS A 526 12.83 -24.95 8.45
N ALA A 527 12.80 -24.80 9.78
CA ALA A 527 14.00 -24.55 10.57
C ALA A 527 14.75 -25.83 10.95
N ALA A 528 14.04 -26.97 11.06
CA ALA A 528 14.61 -28.26 11.48
C ALA A 528 15.33 -29.01 10.33
N GLY A 529 15.02 -28.69 9.07
CA GLY A 529 15.47 -29.41 7.88
C GLY A 529 16.90 -29.11 7.38
N THR A 530 17.84 -28.72 8.25
CA THR A 530 19.25 -28.55 7.86
C THR A 530 20.14 -29.79 8.10
N GLY A 531 19.56 -30.87 8.59
CA GLY A 531 20.22 -32.18 8.67
C GLY A 531 19.78 -33.06 7.48
N ARG A 532 20.60 -33.17 6.43
CA ARG A 532 20.53 -34.31 5.51
C ARG A 532 20.89 -35.53 6.34
N THR A 533 19.90 -36.32 6.74
CA THR A 533 20.11 -37.74 6.93
C THR A 533 20.35 -38.32 5.53
N LYS A 534 21.61 -38.62 5.21
CA LYS A 534 21.96 -39.54 4.13
C LYS A 534 21.40 -40.89 4.57
N VAL A 535 20.44 -41.44 3.83
CA VAL A 535 20.19 -42.86 3.69
C VAL A 535 20.81 -43.29 2.39
#